data_46441d38dc10bb5b8f0db0291b551c77
#
_entry.id   46441d38dc10bb5b8f0db0291b551c77
#
_cell.length_a   1.000
_cell.length_b   1.000
_cell.length_c   1.000
_cell.angle_alpha   90.00
_cell.angle_beta   90.00
_cell.angle_gamma   90.00
#
_symmetry.space_group_name_H-M   'P 1'
#
loop_
_entity.id
_entity.type
_entity.pdbx_description
1 polymer ?
#
loop_
_entity_poly.entity_id
_entity_poly.type
_entity_poly.pdbx_seq_one_letter_code
_entity_poly.pdbx_strand_id
1 'polypeptide(L)'
;MAANEVVIIDIDKVVASRAKGKKIPKFIIRWIKRFIHQDWINDFLKQGYLGTEFAKKALEYMGTKINVVGEENIPSEGRFTFSCNHPLGGADALAVVAFLGEKYDGKIISSANDFLMNIKQVQEYLIPVNKMGSQS
;
A
#
# COMPACT_ATOMS: atom_id res chain seq x y z
N MET A 1 26.19 -5.41 5.82
CA MET A 1 24.83 -5.73 5.32
C MET A 1 23.88 -5.57 6.49
N ALA A 2 23.11 -4.47 6.52
CA ALA A 2 22.12 -4.26 7.57
C ALA A 2 20.99 -5.28 7.35
N ALA A 3 20.69 -6.07 8.37
CA ALA A 3 19.56 -6.98 8.35
C ALA A 3 18.29 -6.13 8.08
N ASN A 4 17.60 -6.43 6.99
CA ASN A 4 16.31 -5.81 6.70
C ASN A 4 15.35 -6.20 7.81
N GLU A 5 15.12 -5.25 8.73
CA GLU A 5 14.14 -5.39 9.79
C GLU A 5 12.77 -5.44 9.12
N VAL A 6 12.19 -6.62 9.04
CA VAL A 6 10.87 -6.85 8.44
C VAL A 6 9.83 -6.16 9.32
N VAL A 7 9.25 -5.07 8.82
CA VAL A 7 8.18 -4.37 9.52
C VAL A 7 6.90 -5.19 9.42
N ILE A 8 6.59 -5.88 10.49
CA ILE A 8 5.32 -6.60 10.64
C ILE A 8 4.25 -5.57 11.01
N ILE A 9 3.14 -5.59 10.28
CA ILE A 9 1.98 -4.76 10.62
C ILE A 9 1.35 -5.34 11.89
N ASP A 10 1.40 -4.54 12.97
CA ASP A 10 0.77 -4.88 14.24
C ASP A 10 -0.56 -4.13 14.36
N ILE A 11 -1.66 -4.83 14.11
CA ILE A 11 -3.00 -4.25 14.17
C ILE A 11 -3.32 -3.73 15.58
N ASP A 12 -2.77 -4.33 16.64
CA ASP A 12 -3.00 -3.84 18.00
C ASP A 12 -2.44 -2.42 18.16
N LYS A 13 -1.22 -2.18 17.66
CA LYS A 13 -0.60 -0.85 17.68
C LYS A 13 -1.36 0.15 16.82
N VAL A 14 -1.78 -0.29 15.63
CA VAL A 14 -2.56 0.53 14.70
C VAL A 14 -3.90 0.95 15.31
N VAL A 15 -4.62 0.01 15.88
CA VAL A 15 -5.90 0.25 16.54
C VAL A 15 -5.71 1.13 17.77
N ALA A 16 -4.69 0.89 18.58
CA ALA A 16 -4.37 1.69 19.78
C ALA A 16 -4.07 3.16 19.42
N SER A 17 -3.29 3.40 18.36
CA SER A 17 -2.97 4.75 17.89
C SER A 17 -4.20 5.53 17.44
N ARG A 18 -5.19 4.85 16.84
CA ARG A 18 -6.44 5.48 16.36
C ARG A 18 -7.54 5.58 17.41
N ALA A 19 -7.47 4.78 18.47
CA ALA A 19 -8.50 4.74 19.52
C ALA A 19 -8.54 6.00 20.42
N LYS A 20 -7.57 6.93 20.27
CA LYS A 20 -7.49 8.18 21.08
C LYS A 20 -7.74 7.93 22.59
N GLY A 21 -7.15 6.85 23.15
CA GLY A 21 -7.31 6.48 24.55
C GLY A 21 -8.58 5.67 24.89
N LYS A 22 -9.46 5.39 23.94
CA LYS A 22 -10.60 4.50 24.16
C LYS A 22 -10.16 3.04 24.12
N LYS A 23 -10.50 2.25 25.14
CA LYS A 23 -10.22 0.80 25.16
C LYS A 23 -11.15 0.09 24.18
N ILE A 24 -10.59 -0.45 23.10
CA ILE A 24 -11.35 -1.28 22.17
C ILE A 24 -11.40 -2.71 22.73
N PRO A 25 -12.57 -3.34 22.79
CA PRO A 25 -12.71 -4.70 23.27
C PRO A 25 -11.87 -5.71 22.46
N LYS A 26 -11.19 -6.63 23.14
CA LYS A 26 -10.30 -7.63 22.51
C LYS A 26 -10.98 -8.48 21.44
N PHE A 27 -12.28 -8.75 21.55
CA PHE A 27 -13.00 -9.51 20.53
C PHE A 27 -13.13 -8.75 19.21
N ILE A 28 -13.28 -7.40 19.25
CA ILE A 28 -13.34 -6.57 18.06
C ILE A 28 -11.96 -6.59 17.37
N ILE A 29 -10.87 -6.46 18.12
CA ILE A 29 -9.51 -6.54 17.57
C ILE A 29 -9.27 -7.91 16.93
N ARG A 30 -9.70 -8.99 17.58
CA ARG A 30 -9.59 -10.36 17.02
C ARG A 30 -10.39 -10.51 15.74
N TRP A 31 -11.58 -9.92 15.68
CA TRP A 31 -12.42 -9.93 14.49
C TRP A 31 -11.77 -9.16 13.34
N ILE A 32 -11.22 -7.97 13.61
CA ILE A 32 -10.47 -7.16 12.64
C ILE A 32 -9.26 -7.93 12.09
N LYS A 33 -8.46 -8.56 12.97
CA LYS A 33 -7.30 -9.38 12.57
C LYS A 33 -7.70 -10.52 11.65
N ARG A 34 -8.80 -11.20 11.97
CA ARG A 34 -9.32 -12.30 11.17
C ARG A 34 -9.85 -11.82 9.81
N PHE A 35 -10.52 -10.67 9.78
CA PHE A 35 -11.08 -10.09 8.55
C PHE A 35 -9.99 -9.58 7.60
N ILE A 36 -8.93 -8.99 8.16
CA ILE A 36 -7.81 -8.43 7.37
C ILE A 36 -6.80 -9.53 6.98
N HIS A 37 -6.95 -10.76 7.47
CA HIS A 37 -5.97 -11.83 7.24
C HIS A 37 -4.53 -11.39 7.55
N GLN A 38 -4.32 -10.85 8.77
CA GLN A 38 -3.05 -10.25 9.18
C GLN A 38 -1.84 -11.17 8.95
N ASP A 39 -1.98 -12.47 9.24
CA ASP A 39 -0.89 -13.42 9.07
C ASP A 39 -0.47 -13.54 7.60
N TRP A 40 -1.45 -13.57 6.70
CA TRP A 40 -1.23 -13.62 5.26
C TRP A 40 -0.48 -12.38 4.74
N ILE A 41 -0.86 -11.19 5.20
CA ILE A 41 -0.17 -9.94 4.85
C ILE A 41 1.26 -9.97 5.42
N ASN A 42 1.43 -10.37 6.67
CA ASN A 42 2.75 -10.41 7.30
C ASN A 42 3.68 -11.42 6.61
N ASP A 43 3.17 -12.56 6.18
CA ASP A 43 3.95 -13.55 5.43
C ASP A 43 4.41 -13.00 4.07
N PHE A 44 3.57 -12.22 3.41
CA PHE A 44 3.96 -11.52 2.19
C PHE A 44 5.02 -10.44 2.47
N LEU A 45 4.84 -9.63 3.51
CA LEU A 45 5.79 -8.56 3.88
C LEU A 45 7.19 -9.09 4.22
N LYS A 46 7.29 -10.31 4.76
CA LYS A 46 8.57 -10.99 5.05
C LYS A 46 9.39 -11.29 3.79
N GLN A 47 8.78 -11.30 2.62
CA GLN A 47 9.50 -11.56 1.36
C GLN A 47 10.41 -10.38 0.95
N GLY A 48 10.22 -9.19 1.53
CA GLY A 48 11.14 -8.07 1.43
C GLY A 48 11.12 -7.29 0.12
N TYR A 49 10.10 -7.46 -0.70
CA TYR A 49 9.93 -6.63 -1.91
C TYR A 49 9.73 -5.16 -1.56
N LEU A 50 10.24 -4.25 -2.41
CA LEU A 50 10.16 -2.80 -2.19
C LEU A 50 9.64 -2.09 -3.45
N GLY A 51 9.15 -0.86 -3.27
CA GLY A 51 8.77 0.02 -4.38
C GLY A 51 7.69 -0.56 -5.29
N THR A 52 7.86 -0.38 -6.57
CA THR A 52 6.90 -0.86 -7.59
C THR A 52 6.91 -2.38 -7.73
N GLU A 53 8.03 -3.04 -7.43
CA GLU A 53 8.11 -4.49 -7.39
C GLU A 53 7.21 -5.06 -6.28
N PHE A 54 7.16 -4.41 -5.12
CA PHE A 54 6.23 -4.79 -4.06
C PHE A 54 4.78 -4.80 -4.56
N ALA A 55 4.36 -3.76 -5.30
CA ALA A 55 3.01 -3.67 -5.82
C ALA A 55 2.69 -4.83 -6.79
N LYS A 56 3.61 -5.14 -7.70
CA LYS A 56 3.48 -6.26 -8.65
C LYS A 56 3.37 -7.61 -7.92
N LYS A 57 4.28 -7.87 -6.99
CA LYS A 57 4.30 -9.10 -6.21
C LYS A 57 3.10 -9.26 -5.27
N ALA A 58 2.60 -8.17 -4.72
CA ALA A 58 1.39 -8.18 -3.91
C ALA A 58 0.16 -8.61 -4.72
N LEU A 59 0.02 -8.12 -5.94
CA LEU A 59 -1.06 -8.53 -6.85
C LEU A 59 -0.94 -10.00 -7.25
N GLU A 60 0.27 -10.47 -7.58
CA GLU A 60 0.53 -11.89 -7.87
C GLU A 60 0.15 -12.76 -6.65
N TYR A 61 0.55 -12.36 -5.46
CA TYR A 61 0.26 -13.05 -4.21
C TYR A 61 -1.25 -13.10 -3.88
N MET A 62 -1.99 -12.05 -4.26
CA MET A 62 -3.46 -12.01 -4.18
C MET A 62 -4.17 -12.79 -5.29
N GLY A 63 -3.44 -13.34 -6.26
CA GLY A 63 -4.03 -13.98 -7.43
C GLY A 63 -4.73 -13.01 -8.39
N THR A 64 -4.43 -11.71 -8.28
CA THR A 64 -5.04 -10.65 -9.08
C THR A 64 -4.28 -10.50 -10.40
N LYS A 65 -5.02 -10.46 -11.51
CA LYS A 65 -4.48 -10.18 -12.84
C LYS A 65 -4.88 -8.78 -13.28
N ILE A 66 -3.91 -8.04 -13.81
CA ILE A 66 -4.16 -6.74 -14.45
C ILE A 66 -4.40 -6.99 -15.94
N ASN A 67 -5.49 -6.46 -16.46
CA ASN A 67 -5.73 -6.40 -17.89
C ASN A 67 -5.83 -4.93 -18.29
N VAL A 68 -4.85 -4.44 -19.05
CA VAL A 68 -4.79 -3.06 -19.51
C VAL A 68 -5.36 -2.96 -20.91
N VAL A 69 -6.29 -2.03 -21.11
CA VAL A 69 -6.89 -1.73 -22.41
C VAL A 69 -6.62 -0.26 -22.72
N GLY A 70 -6.14 0.03 -23.92
CA GLY A 70 -5.84 1.39 -24.35
C GLY A 70 -4.47 1.89 -23.86
N GLU A 71 -3.54 1.00 -23.57
CA GLU A 71 -2.18 1.38 -23.13
C GLU A 71 -1.46 2.26 -24.14
N GLU A 72 -1.77 2.13 -25.41
CA GLU A 72 -1.25 2.95 -26.52
C GLU A 72 -1.59 4.44 -26.36
N ASN A 73 -2.61 4.77 -25.58
CA ASN A 73 -3.00 6.16 -25.30
C ASN A 73 -2.18 6.80 -24.16
N ILE A 74 -1.35 6.02 -23.48
CA ILE A 74 -0.51 6.51 -22.38
C ILE A 74 0.84 6.91 -22.96
N PRO A 75 1.23 8.21 -22.86
CA PRO A 75 2.51 8.67 -23.36
C PRO A 75 3.70 7.92 -22.79
N SER A 76 4.72 7.69 -23.61
CA SER A 76 5.95 6.97 -23.19
C SER A 76 6.94 7.88 -22.46
N GLU A 77 6.92 9.18 -22.73
CA GLU A 77 7.90 10.15 -22.22
C GLU A 77 7.21 11.42 -21.73
N GLY A 78 7.77 12.04 -20.69
CA GLY A 78 7.30 13.29 -20.13
C GLY A 78 6.95 13.19 -18.64
N ARG A 79 6.28 14.23 -18.13
CA ARG A 79 5.75 14.28 -16.76
C ARG A 79 4.24 14.34 -16.82
N PHE A 80 3.60 13.38 -16.20
CA PHE A 80 2.15 13.24 -16.25
C PHE A 80 1.58 13.10 -14.85
N THR A 81 0.33 13.52 -14.68
CA THR A 81 -0.48 13.22 -13.52
C THR A 81 -1.59 12.27 -13.96
N PHE A 82 -1.64 11.11 -13.35
CA PHE A 82 -2.68 10.13 -13.56
C PHE A 82 -3.72 10.24 -12.46
N SER A 83 -4.99 10.21 -12.84
CA SER A 83 -6.11 10.19 -11.91
C SER A 83 -7.01 9.02 -12.27
N CYS A 84 -7.43 8.26 -11.27
CA CYS A 84 -8.31 7.11 -11.44
C CYS A 84 -9.36 7.06 -10.33
N ASN A 85 -10.45 6.35 -10.59
CA ASN A 85 -11.35 5.93 -9.53
C ASN A 85 -10.68 4.86 -8.65
N HIS A 86 -11.16 4.71 -7.43
CA HIS A 86 -10.49 3.87 -6.42
C HIS A 86 -11.51 3.05 -5.59
N PRO A 87 -12.38 2.27 -6.24
CA PRO A 87 -13.48 1.58 -5.56
C PRO A 87 -13.03 0.37 -4.73
N LEU A 88 -11.94 -0.31 -5.12
CA LEU A 88 -11.43 -1.51 -4.46
C LEU A 88 -10.34 -1.22 -3.41
N GLY A 89 -10.01 0.04 -3.19
CA GLY A 89 -9.00 0.42 -2.19
C GLY A 89 -7.59 -0.04 -2.57
N GLY A 90 -6.94 -0.82 -1.69
CA GLY A 90 -5.53 -1.19 -1.88
C GLY A 90 -5.22 -1.88 -3.20
N ALA A 91 -6.13 -2.70 -3.71
CA ALA A 91 -5.92 -3.44 -4.96
C ALA A 91 -5.80 -2.52 -6.18
N ASP A 92 -6.66 -1.47 -6.28
CA ASP A 92 -6.58 -0.49 -7.36
C ASP A 92 -5.25 0.27 -7.33
N ALA A 93 -4.87 0.73 -6.12
CA ALA A 93 -3.63 1.47 -5.94
C ALA A 93 -2.42 0.62 -6.36
N LEU A 94 -2.37 -0.64 -5.92
CA LEU A 94 -1.30 -1.56 -6.30
C LEU A 94 -1.28 -1.82 -7.82
N ALA A 95 -2.46 -1.95 -8.46
CA ALA A 95 -2.55 -2.16 -9.90
C ALA A 95 -1.99 -0.97 -10.69
N VAL A 96 -2.36 0.25 -10.31
CA VAL A 96 -1.86 1.47 -10.95
C VAL A 96 -0.35 1.62 -10.73
N VAL A 97 0.13 1.39 -9.50
CA VAL A 97 1.55 1.47 -9.17
C VAL A 97 2.36 0.41 -9.91
N ALA A 98 1.88 -0.82 -9.99
CA ALA A 98 2.57 -1.89 -10.69
C ALA A 98 2.68 -1.61 -12.19
N PHE A 99 1.56 -1.21 -12.81
CA PHE A 99 1.50 -0.94 -14.24
C PHE A 99 2.33 0.30 -14.63
N LEU A 100 2.10 1.44 -13.98
CA LEU A 100 2.85 2.67 -14.28
C LEU A 100 4.31 2.56 -13.86
N GLY A 101 4.60 1.83 -12.79
CA GLY A 101 5.96 1.56 -12.35
C GLY A 101 6.75 0.75 -13.38
N GLU A 102 6.14 -0.22 -14.02
CA GLU A 102 6.75 -0.97 -15.11
C GLU A 102 6.97 -0.08 -16.34
N LYS A 103 5.96 0.72 -16.72
CA LYS A 103 6.01 1.61 -17.89
C LYS A 103 7.05 2.73 -17.77
N TYR A 104 7.30 3.24 -16.57
CA TYR A 104 8.18 4.40 -16.32
C TYR A 104 9.41 4.07 -15.47
N ASP A 105 9.88 2.81 -15.49
CA ASP A 105 11.09 2.38 -14.78
C ASP A 105 11.10 2.74 -13.28
N GLY A 106 9.97 2.58 -12.61
CA GLY A 106 9.82 2.90 -11.20
C GLY A 106 9.72 4.40 -10.87
N LYS A 107 9.83 5.29 -11.86
CA LYS A 107 9.80 6.76 -11.68
C LYS A 107 8.38 7.28 -11.47
N ILE A 108 7.71 6.81 -10.45
CA ILE A 108 6.34 7.19 -10.09
C ILE A 108 6.27 7.70 -8.66
N ILE A 109 5.33 8.59 -8.42
CA ILE A 109 4.99 9.09 -7.09
C ILE A 109 3.47 9.08 -6.97
N SER A 110 2.96 8.58 -5.85
CA SER A 110 1.53 8.51 -5.55
C SER A 110 1.21 9.21 -4.24
N SER A 111 0.18 10.03 -4.22
CA SER A 111 -0.35 10.57 -2.97
C SER A 111 -1.17 9.51 -2.24
N ALA A 112 -0.92 9.34 -0.95
CA ALA A 112 -1.66 8.35 -0.16
C ALA A 112 -1.85 8.81 1.28
N ASN A 113 -2.75 8.15 1.99
CA ASN A 113 -2.95 8.41 3.40
C ASN A 113 -1.64 8.19 4.18
N ASP A 114 -1.29 9.11 5.08
CA ASP A 114 -0.11 9.07 5.94
C ASP A 114 0.06 7.76 6.71
N PHE A 115 -1.05 7.07 7.00
CA PHE A 115 -1.04 5.75 7.61
C PHE A 115 -0.20 4.71 6.83
N LEU A 116 -0.19 4.80 5.49
CA LEU A 116 0.58 3.87 4.64
C LEU A 116 2.09 4.06 4.77
N MET A 117 2.55 5.17 5.35
CA MET A 117 3.97 5.37 5.66
C MET A 117 4.49 4.41 6.75
N ASN A 118 3.61 3.69 7.45
CA ASN A 118 4.01 2.60 8.36
C ASN A 118 4.44 1.32 7.61
N ILE A 119 4.23 1.26 6.29
CA ILE A 119 4.61 0.14 5.43
C ILE A 119 5.87 0.56 4.66
N LYS A 120 7.05 0.13 5.13
CA LYS A 120 8.33 0.50 4.51
C LYS A 120 8.39 0.20 3.01
N GLN A 121 7.75 -0.87 2.60
CA GLN A 121 7.76 -1.39 1.24
C GLN A 121 7.18 -0.43 0.21
N VAL A 122 6.33 0.51 0.62
CA VAL A 122 5.65 1.46 -0.27
C VAL A 122 6.13 2.90 -0.12
N GLN A 123 6.98 3.19 0.88
CA GLN A 123 7.43 4.56 1.17
C GLN A 123 8.13 5.24 0.01
N GLU A 124 8.84 4.48 -0.81
CA GLU A 124 9.67 4.98 -1.90
C GLU A 124 8.88 5.80 -2.94
N TYR A 125 7.62 5.41 -3.18
CA TYR A 125 6.76 6.08 -4.16
C TYR A 125 5.59 6.84 -3.54
N LEU A 126 5.53 6.98 -2.20
CA LEU A 126 4.40 7.64 -1.54
C LEU A 126 4.72 9.07 -1.08
N ILE A 127 3.77 9.96 -1.33
CA ILE A 127 3.67 11.27 -0.66
C ILE A 127 2.53 11.17 0.35
N PRO A 128 2.82 11.35 1.66
CA PRO A 128 1.78 11.26 2.69
C PRO A 128 0.82 12.46 2.63
N VAL A 129 -0.46 12.15 2.67
CA VAL A 129 -1.53 13.15 2.79
C VAL A 129 -2.29 12.91 4.09
N ASN A 130 -2.26 13.88 4.99
CA ASN A 130 -3.02 13.80 6.24
C ASN A 130 -4.46 14.22 6.00
N LYS A 131 -5.41 13.28 6.09
CA LYS A 131 -6.84 13.56 5.94
C LYS A 131 -7.55 13.92 7.24
N MET A 132 -6.92 13.78 8.40
CA MET A 132 -7.59 13.86 9.72
C MET A 132 -6.88 14.79 10.71
N GLY A 133 -5.83 15.47 10.33
CA GLY A 133 -5.07 16.33 11.22
C GLY A 133 -5.19 17.82 10.89
N SER A 134 -5.08 18.67 11.89
CA SER A 134 -4.75 20.08 11.68
C SER A 134 -3.39 20.15 10.99
N GLN A 135 -3.31 20.86 9.89
CA GLN A 135 -2.01 21.23 9.33
C GLN A 135 -1.35 22.17 10.34
N SER A 136 -0.40 21.68 11.07
CA SER A 136 0.53 22.46 11.89
C SER A 136 1.85 22.57 11.16
#